data_0b1658107ffd523a5e0e44d18d6c74e3
#
_entry.id   0b1658107ffd523a5e0e44d18d6c74e3
#
_cell.length_a   1.000
_cell.length_b   1.000
_cell.length_c   1.000
_cell.angle_alpha   90.00
_cell.angle_beta   90.00
_cell.angle_gamma   90.00
#
_symmetry.space_group_name_H-M   'P 1'
#
loop_
_entity.id
_entity.type
_entity.pdbx_description
1 polymer ?
#
loop_
_entity_poly.entity_id
_entity_poly.type
_entity_poly.pdbx_seq_one_letter_code
_entity_poly.pdbx_strand_id
1 'polypeptide(L)'
;MGQKVIPTSFRLTHLNTWESSWIAPKSQYADLFYFEHNIRKLLHTLTNRKWLNCEHIKIRKQANSFQVFLILHNQLRNRPFYDLENIGSKRKCIARNLQKYSEHLNLNLTVKFYIVSLSFRMVNKAQVFYKVLQNLKKDRRNHKTKDFFSAVSMSLYTRNAELFNQFLVKSLVKSPRHIQFLKQINILLFQLFNQYTSFLGYKIQWKGRLNGRERARKKIYSAGSIPLSTLDNNIKYDYQKVVTPAGVCGLKTWLFFAPR
;
A
#
# COMPACT_ATOMS: atom_id res chain seq x y z
N MET A 1 -11.87 -28.15 -1.85
CA MET A 1 -11.70 -26.87 -1.11
C MET A 1 -12.34 -25.77 -1.93
N GLY A 2 -13.37 -25.10 -1.39
CA GLY A 2 -14.05 -24.01 -2.06
C GLY A 2 -13.11 -22.83 -2.37
N GLN A 3 -13.31 -22.18 -3.50
CA GLN A 3 -12.61 -20.96 -3.87
C GLN A 3 -13.16 -19.81 -3.01
N LYS A 4 -12.26 -19.03 -2.41
CA LYS A 4 -12.65 -17.89 -1.57
C LYS A 4 -12.71 -16.62 -2.41
N VAL A 5 -13.83 -15.92 -2.33
CA VAL A 5 -14.02 -14.61 -2.98
C VAL A 5 -13.04 -13.59 -2.40
N ILE A 6 -12.59 -12.66 -3.23
CA ILE A 6 -11.73 -11.55 -2.80
C ILE A 6 -12.53 -10.63 -1.87
N PRO A 7 -12.06 -10.36 -0.63
CA PRO A 7 -12.85 -9.58 0.33
C PRO A 7 -13.22 -8.17 -0.13
N THR A 8 -12.38 -7.54 -0.94
CA THR A 8 -12.64 -6.20 -1.49
C THR A 8 -13.78 -6.20 -2.48
N SER A 9 -13.83 -7.18 -3.41
CA SER A 9 -14.90 -7.28 -4.40
C SER A 9 -16.23 -7.67 -3.76
N PHE A 10 -16.20 -8.53 -2.74
CA PHE A 10 -17.39 -8.93 -2.01
C PHE A 10 -18.07 -7.77 -1.27
N ARG A 11 -17.31 -6.71 -0.89
CA ARG A 11 -17.77 -5.52 -0.18
C ARG A 11 -17.82 -4.27 -1.05
N LEU A 12 -17.69 -4.40 -2.36
CA LEU A 12 -17.86 -3.30 -3.30
C LEU A 12 -19.31 -2.78 -3.21
N THR A 13 -19.46 -1.47 -3.34
CA THR A 13 -20.70 -0.72 -3.16
C THR A 13 -21.19 -0.57 -1.72
N HIS A 14 -20.94 -1.53 -0.86
CA HIS A 14 -21.36 -1.46 0.54
C HIS A 14 -20.36 -0.66 1.41
N LEU A 15 -19.09 -1.05 1.41
CA LEU A 15 -18.03 -0.42 2.22
C LEU A 15 -16.91 0.23 1.40
N ASN A 16 -16.74 -0.19 0.15
CA ASN A 16 -15.67 0.27 -0.73
C ASN A 16 -16.26 0.97 -1.96
N THR A 17 -15.65 2.09 -2.33
CA THR A 17 -15.97 2.81 -3.57
C THR A 17 -15.06 2.35 -4.69
N TRP A 18 -15.53 2.46 -5.94
CA TRP A 18 -14.73 2.20 -7.12
C TRP A 18 -13.58 3.22 -7.22
N GLU A 19 -12.44 2.77 -7.67
CA GLU A 19 -11.29 3.65 -7.94
C GLU A 19 -11.44 4.39 -9.27
N SER A 20 -12.15 3.78 -10.21
CA SER A 20 -12.48 4.35 -11.52
C SER A 20 -13.96 4.70 -11.52
N SER A 21 -14.29 5.95 -11.89
CA SER A 21 -15.67 6.40 -12.04
C SER A 21 -15.81 7.14 -13.37
N TRP A 22 -16.10 6.36 -14.42
CA TRP A 22 -16.40 6.87 -15.75
C TRP A 22 -17.35 5.93 -16.48
N ILE A 23 -18.09 6.49 -17.41
CA ILE A 23 -19.03 5.79 -18.28
C ILE A 23 -18.65 6.09 -19.72
N ALA A 24 -18.75 5.09 -20.59
CA ALA A 24 -18.49 5.21 -22.00
C ALA A 24 -19.49 4.37 -22.83
N PRO A 25 -19.83 4.81 -24.06
CA PRO A 25 -20.53 3.99 -25.01
C PRO A 25 -19.66 2.78 -25.41
N LYS A 26 -20.30 1.71 -25.88
CA LYS A 26 -19.59 0.46 -26.25
C LYS A 26 -18.42 0.67 -27.22
N SER A 27 -18.59 1.59 -28.19
CA SER A 27 -17.56 1.90 -29.20
C SER A 27 -16.29 2.53 -28.61
N GLN A 28 -16.39 3.29 -27.53
CA GLN A 28 -15.26 4.01 -26.93
C GLN A 28 -14.73 3.33 -25.66
N TYR A 29 -15.39 2.27 -25.19
CA TYR A 29 -15.04 1.62 -23.92
C TYR A 29 -13.62 1.07 -23.92
N ALA A 30 -13.23 0.37 -24.98
CA ALA A 30 -11.91 -0.25 -25.09
C ALA A 30 -10.78 0.80 -25.02
N ASP A 31 -10.94 1.94 -25.74
CA ASP A 31 -9.94 2.99 -25.79
C ASP A 31 -9.78 3.67 -24.43
N LEU A 32 -10.90 3.96 -23.76
CA LEU A 32 -10.88 4.57 -22.44
C LEU A 32 -10.28 3.63 -21.37
N PHE A 33 -10.60 2.35 -21.45
CA PHE A 33 -10.02 1.34 -20.56
C PHE A 33 -8.51 1.21 -20.76
N TYR A 34 -8.06 1.16 -22.02
CA TYR A 34 -6.64 1.12 -22.36
C TYR A 34 -5.90 2.38 -21.89
N PHE A 35 -6.51 3.55 -22.07
CA PHE A 35 -5.98 4.81 -21.57
C PHE A 35 -5.82 4.82 -20.06
N GLU A 36 -6.85 4.41 -19.32
CA GLU A 36 -6.78 4.32 -17.86
C GLU A 36 -5.68 3.35 -17.40
N HIS A 37 -5.61 2.17 -18.02
CA HIS A 37 -4.59 1.18 -17.71
C HIS A 37 -3.18 1.74 -17.89
N ASN A 38 -2.93 2.43 -18.98
CA ASN A 38 -1.63 3.04 -19.27
C ASN A 38 -1.28 4.15 -18.28
N ILE A 39 -2.24 5.01 -17.92
CA ILE A 39 -2.04 6.02 -16.87
C ILE A 39 -1.66 5.37 -15.55
N ARG A 40 -2.39 4.35 -15.11
CA ARG A 40 -2.07 3.62 -13.87
C ARG A 40 -0.66 3.01 -13.92
N LYS A 41 -0.31 2.35 -15.01
CA LYS A 41 1.01 1.76 -15.22
C LYS A 41 2.12 2.83 -15.17
N LEU A 42 1.93 3.94 -15.85
CA LEU A 42 2.87 5.07 -15.86
C LEU A 42 3.03 5.66 -14.45
N LEU A 43 1.92 5.88 -13.74
CA LEU A 43 1.96 6.40 -12.37
C LEU A 43 2.66 5.45 -11.41
N HIS A 44 2.41 4.15 -11.48
CA HIS A 44 3.12 3.16 -10.68
C HIS A 44 4.63 3.16 -10.96
N THR A 45 5.04 3.25 -12.21
CA THR A 45 6.47 3.31 -12.56
C THR A 45 7.13 4.58 -12.04
N LEU A 46 6.48 5.73 -12.18
CA LEU A 46 6.99 7.02 -11.70
C LEU A 46 7.08 7.09 -10.17
N THR A 47 6.07 6.59 -9.47
CA THR A 47 6.05 6.59 -8.00
C THR A 47 7.11 5.63 -7.44
N ASN A 48 7.25 4.44 -8.04
CA ASN A 48 8.27 3.48 -7.61
C ASN A 48 9.70 4.01 -7.82
N ARG A 49 9.99 4.64 -8.96
CA ARG A 49 11.31 5.24 -9.23
C ARG A 49 11.65 6.36 -8.26
N LYS A 50 10.67 7.12 -7.80
CA LYS A 50 10.87 8.31 -6.95
C LYS A 50 10.70 8.06 -5.45
N TRP A 51 10.61 6.80 -5.02
CA TRP A 51 10.42 6.42 -3.61
C TRP A 51 9.18 7.02 -2.95
N LEU A 52 8.20 7.39 -3.75
CA LEU A 52 6.88 7.80 -3.29
C LEU A 52 6.00 6.56 -3.17
N ASN A 53 5.29 6.44 -2.07
CA ASN A 53 4.26 5.41 -1.95
C ASN A 53 2.93 6.01 -2.38
N CYS A 54 2.34 5.43 -3.41
CA CYS A 54 1.01 5.80 -3.87
C CYS A 54 -0.01 4.95 -3.10
N GLU A 55 -0.92 5.60 -2.40
CA GLU A 55 -1.97 4.91 -1.66
C GLU A 55 -3.10 4.48 -2.60
N HIS A 56 -3.66 5.48 -3.29
CA HIS A 56 -4.77 5.27 -4.22
C HIS A 56 -4.62 6.16 -5.44
N ILE A 57 -5.01 5.61 -6.59
CA ILE A 57 -5.15 6.32 -7.85
C ILE A 57 -6.62 6.29 -8.21
N LYS A 58 -7.33 7.42 -8.01
CA LYS A 58 -8.72 7.55 -8.41
C LYS A 58 -8.79 8.31 -9.73
N ILE A 59 -9.50 7.76 -10.70
CA ILE A 59 -9.68 8.35 -12.02
C ILE A 59 -11.16 8.62 -12.25
N ARG A 60 -11.49 9.86 -12.58
CA ARG A 60 -12.84 10.29 -12.92
C ARG A 60 -12.84 10.92 -14.31
N LYS A 61 -13.82 10.59 -15.14
CA LYS A 61 -14.09 11.28 -16.39
C LYS A 61 -15.19 12.30 -16.15
N GLN A 62 -14.94 13.54 -16.56
CA GLN A 62 -15.90 14.62 -16.46
C GLN A 62 -15.97 15.28 -17.84
N ALA A 63 -17.08 15.07 -18.55
CA ALA A 63 -17.26 15.53 -19.94
C ALA A 63 -16.02 15.19 -20.82
N ASN A 64 -15.25 16.20 -21.23
CA ASN A 64 -14.08 16.06 -22.09
C ASN A 64 -12.74 16.04 -21.31
N SER A 65 -12.77 15.95 -19.98
CA SER A 65 -11.54 15.96 -19.18
C SER A 65 -11.46 14.75 -18.25
N PHE A 66 -10.24 14.25 -18.07
CA PHE A 66 -9.94 13.23 -17.06
C PHE A 66 -9.34 13.87 -15.82
N GLN A 67 -9.90 13.57 -14.66
CA GLN A 67 -9.36 13.98 -13.38
C GLN A 67 -8.68 12.79 -12.71
N VAL A 68 -7.38 12.92 -12.49
CA VAL A 68 -6.58 11.91 -11.78
C VAL A 68 -6.26 12.41 -10.39
N PHE A 69 -6.78 11.73 -9.38
CA PHE A 69 -6.50 12.02 -7.98
C PHE A 69 -5.44 11.05 -7.47
N LEU A 70 -4.31 11.60 -7.06
CA LEU A 70 -3.19 10.86 -6.50
C LEU A 70 -3.06 11.15 -5.03
N ILE A 71 -3.18 10.11 -4.21
CA ILE A 71 -2.89 10.18 -2.79
C ILE A 71 -1.48 9.61 -2.57
N LEU A 72 -0.54 10.50 -2.28
CA LEU A 72 0.86 10.15 -2.10
C LEU A 72 1.25 10.24 -0.62
N HIS A 73 1.99 9.24 -0.16
CA HIS A 73 2.59 9.26 1.15
C HIS A 73 4.09 9.53 1.07
N ASN A 74 4.51 10.54 1.83
CA ASN A 74 5.92 10.79 2.01
C ASN A 74 6.48 9.86 3.09
N GLN A 75 7.45 9.03 2.71
CA GLN A 75 8.24 8.31 3.70
C GLN A 75 9.15 9.32 4.41
N LEU A 76 8.85 9.58 5.67
CA LEU A 76 9.72 10.36 6.54
C LEU A 76 11.07 9.62 6.69
N ARG A 77 12.04 9.95 5.83
CA ARG A 77 13.44 9.84 6.21
C ARG A 77 13.67 10.86 7.32
N ASN A 78 14.51 10.54 8.29
CA ASN A 78 14.81 11.28 9.53
C ASN A 78 15.19 12.80 9.39
N ARG A 79 14.79 13.49 8.32
CA ARG A 79 15.08 14.90 8.04
C ARG A 79 13.77 15.59 7.62
N PRO A 80 13.02 16.20 8.55
CA PRO A 80 11.68 16.70 8.27
C PRO A 80 11.61 17.93 7.34
N PHE A 81 12.69 18.67 7.14
CA PHE A 81 12.66 19.93 6.40
C PHE A 81 13.16 19.85 4.94
N TYR A 82 14.10 18.98 4.63
CA TYR A 82 14.67 18.87 3.27
C TYR A 82 13.77 18.14 2.25
N ASP A 83 12.75 17.44 2.73
CA ASP A 83 11.92 16.60 1.85
C ASP A 83 10.75 17.32 1.19
N LEU A 84 10.33 18.50 1.67
CA LEU A 84 9.23 19.27 1.09
C LEU A 84 9.60 19.84 -0.29
N GLU A 85 10.81 20.37 -0.46
CA GLU A 85 11.31 20.85 -1.75
C GLU A 85 11.45 19.70 -2.77
N ASN A 86 11.96 18.56 -2.32
CA ASN A 86 12.06 17.35 -3.14
C ASN A 86 10.69 16.81 -3.56
N ILE A 87 9.65 16.96 -2.74
CA ILE A 87 8.29 16.56 -3.11
C ILE A 87 7.75 17.48 -4.20
N GLY A 88 7.98 18.79 -4.09
CA GLY A 88 7.58 19.76 -5.10
C GLY A 88 8.17 19.45 -6.47
N SER A 89 9.46 19.16 -6.54
CA SER A 89 10.15 18.77 -7.78
C SER A 89 9.65 17.45 -8.35
N LYS A 90 9.39 16.45 -7.48
CA LYS A 90 8.84 15.16 -7.88
C LYS A 90 7.41 15.27 -8.42
N ARG A 91 6.58 16.12 -7.82
CA ARG A 91 5.23 16.43 -8.31
C ARG A 91 5.27 17.06 -9.70
N LYS A 92 6.10 18.11 -9.88
CA LYS A 92 6.28 18.79 -11.17
C LYS A 92 6.73 17.79 -12.25
N CYS A 93 7.62 16.87 -11.94
CA CYS A 93 8.06 15.85 -12.87
C CYS A 93 6.94 14.84 -13.23
N ILE A 94 6.14 14.40 -12.26
CA ILE A 94 4.99 13.52 -12.54
C ILE A 94 3.96 14.26 -13.39
N ALA A 95 3.65 15.51 -13.05
CA ALA A 95 2.72 16.33 -13.81
C ALA A 95 3.18 16.54 -15.27
N ARG A 96 4.46 16.88 -15.49
CA ARG A 96 5.02 17.03 -16.83
C ARG A 96 4.93 15.75 -17.66
N ASN A 97 5.24 14.59 -17.09
CA ASN A 97 5.17 13.33 -17.82
C ASN A 97 3.73 12.94 -18.17
N LEU A 98 2.78 13.22 -17.27
CA LEU A 98 1.36 13.01 -17.56
C LEU A 98 0.83 13.99 -18.60
N GLN A 99 1.29 15.23 -18.57
CA GLN A 99 0.91 16.26 -19.53
C GLN A 99 1.40 15.90 -20.93
N LYS A 100 2.67 15.49 -21.09
CA LYS A 100 3.20 14.97 -22.35
C LYS A 100 2.39 13.78 -22.87
N TYR A 101 1.99 12.87 -21.98
CA TYR A 101 1.16 11.72 -22.36
C TYR A 101 -0.24 12.14 -22.81
N SER A 102 -0.85 13.17 -22.20
CA SER A 102 -2.15 13.70 -22.60
C SER A 102 -2.10 14.45 -23.93
N GLU A 103 -1.01 15.19 -24.20
CA GLU A 103 -0.78 15.89 -25.47
C GLU A 103 -0.72 14.90 -26.64
N HIS A 104 -0.03 13.77 -26.47
CA HIS A 104 0.02 12.70 -27.48
C HIS A 104 -1.36 12.11 -27.84
N LEU A 105 -2.31 12.17 -26.92
CA LEU A 105 -3.64 11.58 -27.07
C LEU A 105 -4.73 12.64 -27.32
N ASN A 106 -4.39 13.92 -27.43
CA ASN A 106 -5.33 15.03 -27.55
C ASN A 106 -6.44 15.03 -26.48
N LEU A 107 -6.09 14.61 -25.25
CA LEU A 107 -7.02 14.51 -24.13
C LEU A 107 -6.68 15.53 -23.05
N ASN A 108 -7.69 16.24 -22.55
CA ASN A 108 -7.52 17.14 -21.43
C ASN A 108 -7.38 16.37 -20.12
N LEU A 109 -6.19 16.39 -19.51
CA LEU A 109 -5.87 15.67 -18.31
C LEU A 109 -5.57 16.63 -17.16
N THR A 110 -6.39 16.61 -16.12
CA THR A 110 -6.14 17.37 -14.88
C THR A 110 -5.68 16.44 -13.76
N VAL A 111 -4.55 16.77 -13.15
CA VAL A 111 -3.97 15.95 -12.09
C VAL A 111 -4.03 16.70 -10.76
N LYS A 112 -4.74 16.10 -9.78
CA LYS A 112 -4.82 16.62 -8.42
C LYS A 112 -3.98 15.75 -7.48
N PHE A 113 -3.02 16.36 -6.80
CA PHE A 113 -2.15 15.69 -5.85
C PHE A 113 -2.61 15.95 -4.42
N TYR A 114 -2.85 14.89 -3.68
CA TYR A 114 -3.04 14.93 -2.24
C TYR A 114 -1.83 14.30 -1.56
N ILE A 115 -1.12 15.08 -0.76
CA ILE A 115 0.02 14.57 0.00
C ILE A 115 -0.44 14.40 1.45
N VAL A 116 -0.40 13.17 1.90
CA VAL A 116 -0.61 12.84 3.30
C VAL A 116 0.75 12.76 3.97
N SER A 117 1.07 13.75 4.80
CA SER A 117 2.21 13.70 5.70
C SER A 117 1.74 13.30 7.10
N LEU A 118 2.42 12.36 7.73
CA LEU A 118 2.23 12.13 9.16
C LEU A 118 2.75 13.37 9.90
N SER A 119 1.84 14.13 10.50
CA SER A 119 2.28 15.21 11.41
C SER A 119 2.99 14.61 12.62
N PHE A 120 4.07 15.23 13.04
CA PHE A 120 4.88 14.81 14.20
C PHE A 120 4.05 14.66 15.49
N ARG A 121 2.91 15.36 15.60
CA ARG A 121 1.95 15.22 16.71
C ARG A 121 1.28 13.86 16.77
N MET A 122 1.12 13.17 15.63
CA MET A 122 0.57 11.81 15.63
C MET A 122 1.62 10.77 16.00
N VAL A 123 2.88 11.04 15.72
CA VAL A 123 4.01 10.21 16.18
C VAL A 123 4.18 10.32 17.68
N ASN A 124 3.87 11.46 18.31
CA ASN A 124 4.01 11.66 19.77
C ASN A 124 2.92 10.99 20.62
N LYS A 125 1.71 10.74 20.09
CA LYS A 125 0.77 9.78 20.71
C LYS A 125 1.30 8.35 20.68
N ALA A 126 2.35 8.13 19.94
CA ALA A 126 3.14 6.91 19.86
C ALA A 126 4.28 6.83 20.89
N GLN A 127 4.17 7.36 22.09
CA GLN A 127 5.12 7.02 23.18
C GLN A 127 5.21 5.50 23.38
N VAL A 128 4.12 4.82 23.16
CA VAL A 128 4.03 3.37 23.11
C VAL A 128 4.83 2.80 21.93
N PHE A 129 4.81 3.47 20.80
CA PHE A 129 5.61 3.16 19.63
C PHE A 129 7.12 3.31 19.91
N TYR A 130 7.50 4.27 20.70
CA TYR A 130 8.90 4.48 21.09
C TYR A 130 9.42 3.33 21.97
N LYS A 131 8.59 2.80 22.88
CA LYS A 131 8.93 1.62 23.71
C LYS A 131 9.15 0.37 22.85
N VAL A 132 8.28 0.14 21.85
CA VAL A 132 8.44 -0.96 20.89
C VAL A 132 9.73 -0.80 20.07
N LEU A 133 10.03 0.41 19.62
CA LEU A 133 11.28 0.71 18.93
C LEU A 133 12.51 0.56 19.82
N GLN A 134 12.43 0.88 21.11
CA GLN A 134 13.54 0.69 22.03
C GLN A 134 13.84 -0.79 22.27
N ASN A 135 12.80 -1.63 22.38
CA ASN A 135 12.97 -3.08 22.49
C ASN A 135 13.57 -3.72 21.23
N LEU A 136 13.28 -3.14 20.05
CA LEU A 136 13.89 -3.56 18.77
C LEU A 136 15.28 -2.93 18.53
N LYS A 137 15.65 -1.87 19.24
CA LYS A 137 16.98 -1.22 19.15
C LYS A 137 18.11 -2.06 19.75
N LYS A 138 17.82 -3.04 20.61
CA LYS A 138 18.84 -3.96 21.13
C LYS A 138 19.52 -4.77 20.02
N ASP A 139 18.90 -4.90 18.85
CA ASP A 139 19.55 -5.41 17.64
C ASP A 139 20.21 -4.28 16.86
N ARG A 140 21.47 -3.97 17.14
CA ARG A 140 22.28 -2.87 16.55
C ARG A 140 22.40 -2.84 15.02
N ARG A 141 21.85 -3.80 14.28
CA ARG A 141 21.97 -3.95 12.81
C ARG A 141 20.83 -3.29 12.00
N ASN A 142 19.88 -2.60 12.62
CA ASN A 142 18.60 -2.34 11.96
C ASN A 142 18.22 -0.85 11.86
N HIS A 143 19.00 -0.05 11.11
CA HIS A 143 18.50 1.24 10.60
C HIS A 143 17.25 1.06 9.69
N LYS A 144 17.08 -0.12 9.09
CA LYS A 144 15.93 -0.49 8.25
C LYS A 144 14.63 -0.67 9.01
N THR A 145 14.67 -0.95 10.32
CA THR A 145 13.46 -1.19 11.13
C THR A 145 12.66 0.08 11.43
N LYS A 146 13.32 1.25 11.51
CA LYS A 146 12.64 2.53 11.75
C LYS A 146 11.77 2.93 10.55
N ASP A 147 12.30 2.81 9.34
CA ASP A 147 11.57 3.16 8.12
C ASP A 147 10.39 2.19 7.91
N PHE A 148 10.58 0.92 8.22
CA PHE A 148 9.53 -0.07 8.18
C PHE A 148 8.43 0.23 9.18
N PHE A 149 8.79 0.60 10.40
CA PHE A 149 7.84 0.90 11.45
C PHE A 149 6.97 2.12 11.12
N SER A 150 7.58 3.22 10.65
CA SER A 150 6.82 4.41 10.23
C SER A 150 5.82 4.09 9.13
N ALA A 151 6.16 3.18 8.26
CA ALA A 151 5.31 2.76 7.17
C ALA A 151 4.17 1.84 7.59
N VAL A 152 4.45 0.92 8.50
CA VAL A 152 3.39 0.07 9.09
C VAL A 152 2.40 0.94 9.85
N SER A 153 2.89 1.87 10.68
CA SER A 153 2.01 2.78 11.42
C SER A 153 1.15 3.63 10.50
N MET A 154 1.75 4.12 9.39
CA MET A 154 1.03 4.88 8.39
C MET A 154 -0.05 4.07 7.69
N SER A 155 0.26 2.86 7.28
CA SER A 155 -0.70 1.97 6.63
C SER A 155 -1.87 1.58 7.53
N LEU A 156 -1.62 1.39 8.83
CA LEU A 156 -2.68 1.13 9.81
C LEU A 156 -3.52 2.39 10.08
N TYR A 157 -2.89 3.56 10.13
CA TYR A 157 -3.61 4.82 10.30
C TYR A 157 -4.51 5.14 9.11
N THR A 158 -4.01 4.98 7.89
CA THR A 158 -4.78 5.18 6.65
C THR A 158 -5.76 4.05 6.38
N ARG A 159 -5.68 2.94 7.15
CA ARG A 159 -6.46 1.72 6.97
C ARG A 159 -6.30 1.13 5.56
N ASN A 160 -5.09 1.18 5.02
CA ASN A 160 -4.81 0.73 3.65
C ASN A 160 -3.89 -0.49 3.63
N ALA A 161 -4.40 -1.63 3.12
CA ALA A 161 -3.65 -2.87 2.99
C ALA A 161 -2.66 -2.83 1.82
N GLU A 162 -2.96 -2.09 0.76
CA GLU A 162 -2.08 -1.97 -0.40
C GLU A 162 -0.77 -1.27 -0.03
N LEU A 163 -0.86 -0.13 0.69
CA LEU A 163 0.29 0.58 1.19
C LEU A 163 1.17 -0.32 2.08
N PHE A 164 0.54 -1.10 2.96
CA PHE A 164 1.22 -2.07 3.79
C PHE A 164 1.98 -3.11 2.98
N ASN A 165 1.33 -3.69 1.96
CA ASN A 165 1.95 -4.67 1.07
C ASN A 165 3.09 -4.11 0.24
N GLN A 166 2.95 -2.92 -0.33
CA GLN A 166 4.02 -2.25 -1.08
C GLN A 166 5.29 -2.13 -0.24
N PHE A 167 5.11 -1.85 1.04
CA PHE A 167 6.19 -1.80 2.02
C PHE A 167 6.84 -3.15 2.25
N LEU A 168 6.01 -4.17 2.51
CA LEU A 168 6.48 -5.53 2.71
C LEU A 168 7.28 -6.03 1.50
N VAL A 169 6.77 -5.81 0.30
CA VAL A 169 7.43 -6.20 -0.95
C VAL A 169 8.80 -5.54 -1.07
N LYS A 170 8.88 -4.21 -0.90
CA LYS A 170 10.15 -3.47 -1.00
C LYS A 170 11.19 -3.96 0.01
N SER A 171 10.74 -4.33 1.21
CA SER A 171 11.62 -4.83 2.26
C SER A 171 12.04 -6.27 2.05
N LEU A 172 11.13 -7.11 1.56
CA LEU A 172 11.39 -8.54 1.30
C LEU A 172 12.34 -8.77 0.14
N VAL A 173 12.22 -7.98 -0.93
CA VAL A 173 13.18 -8.04 -2.06
C VAL A 173 14.61 -7.74 -1.59
N LYS A 174 14.77 -6.86 -0.59
CA LYS A 174 16.08 -6.46 -0.06
C LYS A 174 16.63 -7.41 1.00
N SER A 175 15.80 -8.24 1.61
CA SER A 175 16.19 -9.10 2.73
C SER A 175 16.42 -10.54 2.28
N PRO A 176 17.60 -11.14 2.50
CA PRO A 176 17.84 -12.54 2.13
C PRO A 176 17.12 -13.53 3.06
N ARG A 177 16.83 -13.12 4.30
CA ARG A 177 16.19 -13.97 5.33
C ARG A 177 14.71 -13.64 5.51
N HIS A 178 13.89 -14.00 4.52
CA HIS A 178 12.47 -13.68 4.47
C HIS A 178 11.67 -14.14 5.72
N ILE A 179 11.93 -15.36 6.20
CA ILE A 179 11.19 -15.93 7.35
C ILE A 179 11.48 -15.14 8.63
N GLN A 180 12.74 -14.76 8.86
CA GLN A 180 13.13 -14.00 10.05
C GLN A 180 12.50 -12.59 10.01
N PHE A 181 12.54 -11.96 8.86
CA PHE A 181 11.89 -10.66 8.64
C PHE A 181 10.39 -10.71 8.90
N LEU A 182 9.68 -11.72 8.37
CA LEU A 182 8.25 -11.89 8.61
C LEU A 182 7.90 -12.16 10.08
N LYS A 183 8.77 -12.88 10.83
CA LYS A 183 8.61 -13.04 12.27
C LYS A 183 8.70 -11.71 13.01
N GLN A 184 9.67 -10.86 12.66
CA GLN A 184 9.80 -9.52 13.26
C GLN A 184 8.56 -8.66 12.98
N ILE A 185 8.04 -8.70 11.76
CA ILE A 185 6.79 -8.01 11.39
C ILE A 185 5.61 -8.53 12.22
N ASN A 186 5.50 -9.83 12.37
CA ASN A 186 4.42 -10.42 13.15
C ASN A 186 4.47 -9.94 14.62
N ILE A 187 5.64 -9.88 15.22
CA ILE A 187 5.82 -9.35 16.59
C ILE A 187 5.35 -7.89 16.66
N LEU A 188 5.75 -7.07 15.68
CA LEU A 188 5.32 -5.67 15.61
C LEU A 188 3.82 -5.52 15.48
N LEU A 189 3.21 -6.25 14.55
CA LEU A 189 1.76 -6.19 14.34
C LEU A 189 1.00 -6.71 15.55
N PHE A 190 1.51 -7.73 16.23
CA PHE A 190 0.89 -8.26 17.45
C PHE A 190 0.92 -7.22 18.59
N GLN A 191 2.02 -6.50 18.74
CA GLN A 191 2.12 -5.42 19.70
C GLN A 191 1.16 -4.27 19.36
N LEU A 192 1.05 -3.92 18.07
CA LEU A 192 0.11 -2.91 17.60
C LEU A 192 -1.36 -3.35 17.77
N PHE A 193 -1.64 -4.61 17.53
CA PHE A 193 -2.95 -5.19 17.75
C PHE A 193 -3.40 -5.05 19.21
N ASN A 194 -2.50 -5.31 20.16
CA ASN A 194 -2.80 -5.18 21.60
C ASN A 194 -2.98 -3.72 22.07
N GLN A 195 -2.46 -2.76 21.32
CA GLN A 195 -2.47 -1.34 21.70
C GLN A 195 -3.56 -0.51 21.04
N TYR A 196 -3.96 -0.89 19.80
CA TYR A 196 -4.94 -0.16 19.04
C TYR A 196 -6.29 -0.85 19.07
N THR A 197 -7.24 -0.30 19.82
CA THR A 197 -8.63 -0.81 19.88
C THR A 197 -9.36 -0.82 18.54
N SER A 198 -8.95 0.07 17.62
CA SER A 198 -9.51 0.12 16.27
C SER A 198 -8.98 -0.95 15.32
N PHE A 199 -7.93 -1.70 15.69
CA PHE A 199 -7.32 -2.74 14.89
C PHE A 199 -7.70 -4.11 15.46
N LEU A 200 -8.69 -4.75 14.87
CA LEU A 200 -9.36 -5.95 15.42
C LEU A 200 -8.73 -7.26 14.98
N GLY A 201 -7.91 -7.25 13.97
CA GLY A 201 -7.23 -8.46 13.53
C GLY A 201 -6.42 -8.29 12.26
N TYR A 202 -5.47 -9.20 12.07
CA TYR A 202 -4.68 -9.25 10.84
C TYR A 202 -4.34 -10.68 10.46
N LYS A 203 -4.10 -10.88 9.17
CA LYS A 203 -3.57 -12.13 8.62
C LYS A 203 -2.65 -11.81 7.46
N ILE A 204 -1.43 -12.34 7.53
CA ILE A 204 -0.44 -12.26 6.48
C ILE A 204 -0.16 -13.67 6.01
N GLN A 205 -0.29 -13.90 4.71
CA GLN A 205 0.03 -15.16 4.08
C GLN A 205 1.10 -14.95 3.03
N TRP A 206 2.18 -15.67 3.18
CA TRP A 206 3.26 -15.74 2.21
C TRP A 206 3.32 -17.14 1.60
N LYS A 207 3.35 -17.22 0.28
CA LYS A 207 3.45 -18.50 -0.45
C LYS A 207 4.53 -18.38 -1.53
N GLY A 208 5.45 -19.33 -1.55
CA GLY A 208 6.53 -19.40 -2.55
C GLY A 208 7.79 -20.06 -2.00
N ARG A 209 8.91 -19.87 -2.68
CA ARG A 209 10.23 -20.39 -2.28
C ARG A 209 10.83 -19.48 -1.20
N LEU A 210 10.54 -19.81 0.06
CA LEU A 210 11.01 -19.02 1.20
C LEU A 210 12.49 -19.29 1.46
N ASN A 211 13.29 -18.23 1.60
CA ASN A 211 14.76 -18.31 1.79
C ASN A 211 15.49 -19.16 0.74
N GLY A 212 15.03 -19.15 -0.51
CA GLY A 212 15.67 -19.90 -1.59
C GLY A 212 15.51 -21.42 -1.57
N ARG A 213 14.65 -21.96 -0.71
CA ARG A 213 14.41 -23.41 -0.63
C ARG A 213 13.83 -23.95 -1.94
N GLU A 214 14.14 -25.19 -2.28
CA GLU A 214 13.71 -25.83 -3.53
C GLU A 214 12.20 -25.93 -3.68
N ARG A 215 11.48 -26.29 -2.59
CA ARG A 215 10.03 -26.46 -2.61
C ARG A 215 9.30 -25.24 -2.09
N ALA A 216 8.20 -24.85 -2.76
CA ALA A 216 7.32 -23.81 -2.34
C ALA A 216 6.64 -24.15 -1.00
N ARG A 217 6.65 -23.22 -0.07
CA ARG A 217 6.00 -23.36 1.23
C ARG A 217 5.04 -22.19 1.46
N LYS A 218 4.06 -22.44 2.35
CA LYS A 218 3.11 -21.44 2.81
C LYS A 218 3.40 -21.13 4.27
N LYS A 219 3.54 -19.83 4.58
CA LYS A 219 3.60 -19.33 5.97
C LYS A 219 2.43 -18.38 6.20
N ILE A 220 1.79 -18.54 7.35
CA ILE A 220 0.67 -17.68 7.78
C ILE A 220 1.02 -17.13 9.14
N TYR A 221 0.78 -15.83 9.31
CA TYR A 221 0.84 -15.12 10.58
C TYR A 221 -0.51 -14.44 10.77
N SER A 222 -1.15 -14.63 11.91
CA SER A 222 -2.47 -14.04 12.18
C SER A 222 -2.64 -13.79 13.67
N ALA A 223 -3.37 -12.73 14.01
CA ALA A 223 -3.89 -12.46 15.33
C ALA A 223 -5.27 -11.82 15.22
N GLY A 224 -6.12 -12.07 16.20
CA GLY A 224 -7.52 -11.65 16.20
C GLY A 224 -8.39 -12.48 15.27
N SER A 225 -9.67 -12.16 15.23
CA SER A 225 -10.66 -12.77 14.34
C SER A 225 -10.77 -11.97 13.04
N ILE A 226 -10.97 -12.65 11.91
CA ILE A 226 -11.22 -12.01 10.61
C ILE A 226 -12.47 -12.66 10.00
N PRO A 227 -13.66 -12.14 10.28
CA PRO A 227 -14.91 -12.67 9.76
C PRO A 227 -15.08 -12.28 8.29
N LEU A 228 -14.64 -13.14 7.38
CA LEU A 228 -14.67 -12.89 5.93
C LEU A 228 -16.07 -12.97 5.33
N SER A 229 -16.97 -13.72 5.95
CA SER A 229 -18.32 -13.97 5.45
C SER A 229 -19.30 -12.81 5.69
N THR A 230 -19.03 -11.95 6.66
CA THR A 230 -19.89 -10.81 7.01
C THR A 230 -19.58 -9.61 6.14
N LEU A 231 -20.59 -9.02 5.49
CA LEU A 231 -20.45 -7.86 4.61
C LEU A 231 -20.05 -6.58 5.36
N ASP A 232 -20.65 -6.36 6.55
CA ASP A 232 -20.48 -5.11 7.33
C ASP A 232 -19.08 -4.92 7.91
N ASN A 233 -18.24 -5.96 7.88
CA ASN A 233 -16.92 -5.90 8.44
C ASN A 233 -15.94 -5.16 7.54
N ASN A 234 -15.27 -4.14 8.10
CA ASN A 234 -14.28 -3.33 7.38
C ASN A 234 -12.95 -4.08 7.24
N ILE A 235 -12.89 -5.01 6.30
CA ILE A 235 -11.71 -5.81 5.99
C ILE A 235 -11.04 -5.22 4.74
N LYS A 236 -9.80 -4.78 4.90
CA LYS A 236 -8.94 -4.35 3.80
C LYS A 236 -8.03 -5.51 3.40
N TYR A 237 -8.06 -5.82 2.13
CA TYR A 237 -7.30 -6.93 1.54
C TYR A 237 -6.45 -6.42 0.38
N ASP A 238 -5.24 -6.96 0.29
CA ASP A 238 -4.39 -6.75 -0.88
C ASP A 238 -3.57 -8.00 -1.19
N TYR A 239 -3.22 -8.15 -2.46
CA TYR A 239 -2.38 -9.21 -2.99
C TYR A 239 -1.29 -8.64 -3.88
N GLN A 240 -0.04 -8.95 -3.57
CA GLN A 240 1.09 -8.53 -4.40
C GLN A 240 2.03 -9.70 -4.69
N LYS A 241 2.62 -9.66 -5.89
CA LYS A 241 3.68 -10.57 -6.30
C LYS A 241 5.03 -9.98 -5.88
N VAL A 242 5.88 -10.84 -5.33
CA VAL A 242 7.26 -10.48 -4.95
C VAL A 242 8.21 -11.28 -5.78
N VAL A 243 8.97 -10.60 -6.63
CA VAL A 243 10.00 -11.23 -7.44
C VAL A 243 11.28 -11.30 -6.60
N THR A 244 11.74 -12.51 -6.32
CA THR A 244 12.98 -12.77 -5.59
C THR A 244 13.95 -13.50 -6.50
N PRO A 245 15.26 -13.52 -6.23
CA PRO A 245 16.22 -14.28 -7.01
C PRO A 245 15.88 -15.79 -7.10
N ALA A 246 15.17 -16.31 -6.09
CA ALA A 246 14.75 -17.71 -6.03
C ALA A 246 13.44 -18.01 -6.77
N GLY A 247 12.77 -16.99 -7.33
CA GLY A 247 11.49 -17.12 -8.03
C GLY A 247 10.42 -16.16 -7.52
N VAL A 248 9.20 -16.30 -8.03
CA VAL A 248 8.07 -15.44 -7.69
C VAL A 248 7.35 -15.98 -6.46
N CYS A 249 7.13 -15.10 -5.48
CA CYS A 249 6.35 -15.39 -4.28
C CYS A 249 5.07 -14.54 -4.27
N GLY A 250 4.00 -15.07 -3.67
CA GLY A 250 2.74 -14.35 -3.47
C GLY A 250 2.58 -13.93 -2.02
N LEU A 251 2.26 -12.66 -1.81
CA LEU A 251 1.95 -12.07 -0.52
C LEU A 251 0.48 -11.65 -0.50
N LYS A 252 -0.28 -12.17 0.47
CA LYS A 252 -1.67 -11.78 0.73
C LYS A 252 -1.78 -11.23 2.13
N THR A 253 -2.44 -10.09 2.29
CA THR A 253 -2.71 -9.49 3.61
C THR A 253 -4.18 -9.20 3.78
N TRP A 254 -4.64 -9.38 5.00
CA TRP A 254 -5.97 -9.01 5.47
C TRP A 254 -5.78 -8.18 6.73
N LEU A 255 -6.37 -7.01 6.76
CA LEU A 255 -6.39 -6.12 7.91
C LEU A 255 -7.85 -5.84 8.26
N PHE A 256 -8.22 -6.13 9.49
CA PHE A 256 -9.58 -5.92 9.99
C PHE A 256 -9.60 -4.76 10.95
N PHE A 257 -10.47 -3.79 10.68
CA PHE A 257 -10.61 -2.57 11.46
C PHE A 257 -12.04 -2.44 12.00
N ALA A 258 -12.17 -1.81 13.17
CA ALA A 258 -13.46 -1.42 13.70
C ALA A 258 -14.19 -0.48 12.72
N PRO A 259 -15.51 -0.49 12.65
CA PRO A 259 -16.30 0.49 11.90
C PRO A 259 -15.90 1.91 12.34
N ARG A 260 -16.14 2.88 11.49
CA ARG A 260 -15.94 4.30 11.82
C ARG A 260 -17.13 4.85 12.54
#